data_7190d0055f5e20243fa8c833050b02cd
#
_entry.id   7190d0055f5e20243fa8c833050b02cd
#
_cell.length_a   1.000
_cell.length_b   1.000
_cell.length_c   1.000
_cell.angle_alpha   90.00
_cell.angle_beta   90.00
_cell.angle_gamma   90.00
#
_symmetry.space_group_name_H-M   'P 1'
#
loop_
_entity.id
_entity.type
_entity.pdbx_description
1 polymer ?
#
loop_
_entity_poly.entity_id
_entity_poly.type
_entity_poly.pdbx_seq_one_letter_code
_entity_poly.pdbx_strand_id
1 'polypeptide(L)'
;MHTSLLHHLVKTINTKMKIIREQVQLIHFLLKIIFRSNLLDQIQSKSPSLEQPTDLNFQKFRVDELPIIEETEKLDFRILLAEYKAKHGKDLKPVQRRNGKRVPSHIYCPKCDAPHAFLYDNNGGKGQYSCKVCETNFNIKNRFAKELTFRCPYCQHTLSHIKTRKGFKIYKCVQEDCPYYVRRLNELSDDARVLFEQKPHEFKMHYIYREFDLPFTDLTCNLPSPIETVVDLSKIYSSPQVLGLILTYHVNYGLSAEKTAALMYDVHQVKISGQTIRNYARSVGAHMQPFTTYYPYQLSDQLCGDETYIRVLGSWNYIYFFFDAKNKIILSHRYSPNRDTQTAIKAIYDVIRHYGKDIPENLNLVVDGNPIYLLAQQYFQRHGIDFDVTQVIGLTNEDPVSKEYRPLKQIVERLN
;
A
#
# COMPACT_ATOMS: atom_id res chain seq x y z
N MET A 1 3.54 -62.01 43.69
CA MET A 1 2.95 -61.02 42.73
C MET A 1 3.96 -60.01 42.18
N HIS A 2 4.87 -59.47 42.99
CA HIS A 2 5.83 -58.45 42.50
C HIS A 2 6.82 -58.93 41.42
N THR A 3 7.31 -60.15 41.45
CA THR A 3 8.25 -60.73 40.51
C THR A 3 7.65 -60.88 39.09
N SER A 4 6.37 -61.27 38.99
CA SER A 4 5.65 -61.35 37.69
C SER A 4 5.44 -60.01 36.99
N LEU A 5 5.12 -58.96 37.75
CA LEU A 5 4.94 -57.64 37.23
C LEU A 5 6.26 -57.03 36.71
N LEU A 6 7.34 -57.26 37.48
CA LEU A 6 8.68 -56.80 37.10
C LEU A 6 9.15 -57.48 35.80
N HIS A 7 8.93 -58.78 35.66
CA HIS A 7 9.25 -59.53 34.45
C HIS A 7 8.45 -59.03 33.22
N HIS A 8 7.16 -58.73 33.41
CA HIS A 8 6.33 -58.14 32.35
C HIS A 8 6.79 -56.74 31.94
N LEU A 9 7.13 -55.89 32.89
CA LEU A 9 7.68 -54.56 32.64
C LEU A 9 9.00 -54.63 31.88
N VAL A 10 9.95 -55.47 32.29
CA VAL A 10 11.23 -55.65 31.58
C VAL A 10 11.01 -56.13 30.15
N LYS A 11 10.10 -57.10 29.94
CA LYS A 11 9.76 -57.60 28.61
C LYS A 11 9.16 -56.48 27.72
N THR A 12 8.27 -55.65 28.28
CA THR A 12 7.65 -54.51 27.57
C THR A 12 8.70 -53.43 27.21
N ILE A 13 9.62 -53.12 28.13
CA ILE A 13 10.71 -52.17 27.89
C ILE A 13 11.62 -52.69 26.77
N ASN A 14 12.02 -53.94 26.81
CA ASN A 14 12.89 -54.54 25.80
C ASN A 14 12.21 -54.54 24.42
N THR A 15 10.91 -54.81 24.36
CA THR A 15 10.15 -54.73 23.10
C THR A 15 10.10 -53.30 22.55
N LYS A 16 9.82 -52.30 23.41
CA LYS A 16 9.84 -50.90 23.01
C LYS A 16 11.23 -50.44 22.57
N MET A 17 12.29 -50.88 23.27
CA MET A 17 13.67 -50.57 22.87
C MET A 17 14.05 -51.16 21.52
N LYS A 18 13.53 -52.34 21.19
CA LYS A 18 13.72 -52.95 19.87
C LYS A 18 13.04 -52.10 18.78
N ILE A 19 11.79 -51.70 18.98
CA ILE A 19 11.04 -50.84 18.05
C ILE A 19 11.76 -49.51 17.84
N ILE A 20 12.24 -48.88 18.89
CA ILE A 20 13.00 -47.62 18.79
C ILE A 20 14.27 -47.81 17.96
N ARG A 21 15.02 -48.88 18.15
CA ARG A 21 16.22 -49.17 17.35
C ARG A 21 15.88 -49.34 15.86
N GLU A 22 14.80 -50.05 15.55
CA GLU A 22 14.34 -50.25 14.17
C GLU A 22 13.93 -48.90 13.53
N GLN A 23 13.23 -48.04 14.28
CA GLN A 23 12.87 -46.71 13.83
C GLN A 23 14.08 -45.83 13.58
N VAL A 24 15.09 -45.85 14.47
CA VAL A 24 16.35 -45.11 14.29
C VAL A 24 17.10 -45.59 13.04
N GLN A 25 17.14 -46.90 12.80
CA GLN A 25 17.75 -47.46 11.59
C GLN A 25 17.02 -47.02 10.33
N LEU A 26 15.69 -47.00 10.35
CA LEU A 26 14.87 -46.49 9.24
C LEU A 26 15.11 -45.03 8.98
N ILE A 27 15.17 -44.21 10.02
CA ILE A 27 15.49 -42.77 9.91
C ILE A 27 16.87 -42.57 9.30
N HIS A 28 17.90 -43.32 9.76
CA HIS A 28 19.24 -43.24 9.17
C HIS A 28 19.27 -43.70 7.71
N PHE A 29 18.49 -44.71 7.34
CA PHE A 29 18.37 -45.16 5.98
C PHE A 29 17.70 -44.09 5.09
N LEU A 30 16.61 -43.48 5.54
CA LEU A 30 15.91 -42.41 4.83
C LEU A 30 16.79 -41.15 4.67
N LEU A 31 17.53 -40.80 5.73
CA LEU A 31 18.50 -39.71 5.65
C LEU A 31 19.59 -39.97 4.61
N LYS A 32 20.12 -41.21 4.55
CA LYS A 32 21.09 -41.61 3.53
C LYS A 32 20.53 -41.50 2.10
N ILE A 33 19.26 -41.84 1.89
CA ILE A 33 18.60 -41.69 0.59
C ILE A 33 18.47 -40.20 0.25
N ILE A 34 18.02 -39.39 1.18
CA ILE A 34 17.84 -37.95 1.00
C ILE A 34 19.19 -37.28 0.65
N PHE A 35 20.26 -37.61 1.39
CA PHE A 35 21.60 -37.05 1.13
C PHE A 35 22.23 -37.56 -0.16
N ARG A 36 21.98 -38.82 -0.58
CA ARG A 36 22.49 -39.37 -1.83
C ARG A 36 21.77 -38.90 -3.08
N SER A 37 20.51 -38.54 -2.97
CA SER A 37 19.67 -38.20 -4.13
C SER A 37 19.66 -36.74 -4.52
N ASN A 38 20.46 -35.87 -3.89
CA ASN A 38 20.40 -34.40 -4.03
C ASN A 38 18.94 -33.87 -3.86
N LEU A 39 18.10 -34.65 -3.18
CA LEU A 39 16.71 -34.29 -2.94
C LEU A 39 16.61 -33.01 -2.06
N LEU A 40 17.59 -32.84 -1.15
CA LEU A 40 17.71 -31.63 -0.35
C LEU A 40 17.98 -30.39 -1.23
N ASP A 41 18.84 -30.51 -2.23
CA ASP A 41 19.10 -29.43 -3.19
C ASP A 41 17.87 -29.17 -4.07
N GLN A 42 17.14 -30.20 -4.45
CA GLN A 42 15.87 -30.06 -5.17
C GLN A 42 14.73 -29.51 -4.30
N ILE A 43 14.70 -29.84 -3.01
CA ILE A 43 13.74 -29.28 -2.06
C ILE A 43 14.13 -27.84 -1.73
N GLN A 44 15.41 -27.53 -1.57
CA GLN A 44 15.92 -26.16 -1.38
C GLN A 44 15.78 -25.31 -2.65
N SER A 45 15.96 -25.89 -3.84
CA SER A 45 15.73 -25.18 -5.11
C SER A 45 14.23 -24.99 -5.44
N LYS A 46 13.35 -25.82 -4.88
CA LYS A 46 11.89 -25.67 -4.97
C LYS A 46 11.26 -24.98 -3.77
N SER A 47 11.96 -24.85 -2.66
CA SER A 47 11.61 -23.86 -1.65
C SER A 47 11.90 -22.50 -2.27
N PRO A 48 10.89 -21.65 -2.57
CA PRO A 48 11.20 -20.28 -2.88
C PRO A 48 12.07 -19.80 -1.73
N SER A 49 13.20 -19.20 -2.07
CA SER A 49 14.17 -18.71 -1.10
C SER A 49 13.40 -18.05 0.04
N LEU A 50 13.73 -18.41 1.27
CA LEU A 50 13.29 -17.70 2.48
C LEU A 50 13.80 -16.24 2.49
N GLU A 51 14.62 -15.88 1.49
CA GLU A 51 14.98 -14.51 1.23
C GLU A 51 13.69 -13.76 0.88
N GLN A 52 13.25 -12.96 1.82
CA GLN A 52 12.30 -11.89 1.56
C GLN A 52 12.77 -11.20 0.27
N PRO A 53 11.88 -10.87 -0.68
CA PRO A 53 12.28 -10.16 -1.86
C PRO A 53 12.86 -8.81 -1.43
N THR A 54 14.15 -8.79 -1.11
CA THR A 54 14.89 -7.59 -0.85
C THR A 54 14.99 -6.86 -2.17
N ASP A 55 14.15 -5.87 -2.33
CA ASP A 55 14.19 -5.00 -3.48
C ASP A 55 15.42 -4.09 -3.31
N LEU A 56 16.59 -4.62 -3.66
CA LEU A 56 17.89 -3.93 -3.61
C LEU A 56 17.90 -2.61 -4.41
N ASN A 57 16.82 -2.32 -5.14
CA ASN A 57 16.63 -1.09 -5.91
C ASN A 57 16.05 0.08 -5.12
N PHE A 58 15.73 -0.07 -3.84
CA PHE A 58 15.20 1.04 -3.02
C PHE A 58 16.13 2.26 -3.02
N GLN A 59 17.43 2.04 -2.93
CA GLN A 59 18.43 3.12 -2.93
C GLN A 59 18.43 3.97 -4.21
N LYS A 60 17.94 3.43 -5.33
CA LYS A 60 17.84 4.14 -6.62
C LYS A 60 16.50 4.84 -6.81
N PHE A 61 15.52 4.59 -5.94
CA PHE A 61 14.21 5.18 -6.03
C PHE A 61 14.16 6.45 -5.20
N ARG A 62 13.87 7.58 -5.86
CA ARG A 62 13.67 8.86 -5.19
C ARG A 62 12.21 9.28 -5.34
N VAL A 63 11.70 9.87 -4.29
CA VAL A 63 10.44 10.58 -4.27
C VAL A 63 10.81 12.05 -4.08
N ASP A 64 10.51 12.86 -5.08
CA ASP A 64 10.82 14.28 -5.07
C ASP A 64 9.61 15.07 -4.56
N GLU A 65 9.77 16.38 -4.43
CA GLU A 65 8.70 17.31 -4.05
C GLU A 65 7.46 17.17 -4.94
N LEU A 66 6.31 17.62 -4.44
CA LEU A 66 5.08 17.69 -5.23
C LEU A 66 5.25 18.59 -6.44
N PRO A 67 4.59 18.29 -7.58
CA PRO A 67 4.52 19.22 -8.69
C PRO A 67 3.69 20.44 -8.32
N ILE A 68 3.88 21.56 -9.02
CA ILE A 68 2.95 22.67 -8.98
C ILE A 68 1.66 22.19 -9.65
N ILE A 69 0.55 22.22 -8.92
CA ILE A 69 -0.74 21.75 -9.39
C ILE A 69 -1.59 22.97 -9.74
N GLU A 70 -1.97 23.05 -11.02
CA GLU A 70 -2.91 24.07 -11.50
C GLU A 70 -4.25 23.42 -11.80
N GLU A 71 -5.28 23.84 -11.10
CA GLU A 71 -6.65 23.46 -11.40
C GLU A 71 -7.18 24.33 -12.53
N THR A 72 -7.72 23.71 -13.55
CA THR A 72 -8.36 24.43 -14.64
C THR A 72 -9.84 24.58 -14.31
N GLU A 73 -10.24 25.76 -13.89
CA GLU A 73 -11.65 26.07 -13.69
C GLU A 73 -12.43 25.87 -14.99
N LYS A 74 -13.52 25.12 -14.93
CA LYS A 74 -14.50 25.09 -15.99
C LYS A 74 -15.24 26.42 -16.01
N LEU A 75 -15.08 27.13 -17.10
CA LEU A 75 -15.77 28.40 -17.32
C LEU A 75 -17.12 28.14 -17.99
N ASP A 76 -18.14 28.92 -17.64
CA ASP A 76 -19.41 28.90 -18.38
C ASP A 76 -19.35 29.93 -19.53
N PHE A 77 -19.50 29.49 -20.78
CA PHE A 77 -19.49 30.35 -21.93
C PHE A 77 -20.56 31.48 -21.87
N ARG A 78 -21.67 31.25 -21.17
CA ARG A 78 -22.75 32.25 -21.03
C ARG A 78 -22.26 33.42 -20.17
N ILE A 79 -21.54 33.15 -19.10
CA ILE A 79 -20.94 34.17 -18.24
C ILE A 79 -19.91 34.95 -19.04
N LEU A 80 -19.01 34.27 -19.76
CA LEU A 80 -18.00 34.89 -20.60
C LEU A 80 -18.60 35.77 -21.71
N LEU A 81 -19.74 35.36 -22.30
CA LEU A 81 -20.46 36.18 -23.28
C LEU A 81 -21.05 37.45 -22.63
N ALA A 82 -21.59 37.34 -21.41
CA ALA A 82 -22.10 38.50 -20.67
C ALA A 82 -20.99 39.49 -20.29
N GLU A 83 -19.84 38.96 -19.82
CA GLU A 83 -18.65 39.78 -19.55
C GLU A 83 -18.12 40.47 -20.80
N TYR A 84 -18.06 39.76 -21.92
CA TYR A 84 -17.65 40.35 -23.19
C TYR A 84 -18.58 41.51 -23.59
N LYS A 85 -19.90 41.33 -23.44
CA LYS A 85 -20.90 42.34 -23.72
C LYS A 85 -20.72 43.55 -22.79
N ALA A 86 -20.52 43.34 -21.51
CA ALA A 86 -20.28 44.40 -20.53
C ALA A 86 -19.01 45.19 -20.86
N LYS A 87 -17.93 44.48 -21.26
CA LYS A 87 -16.62 45.11 -21.56
C LYS A 87 -16.62 45.86 -22.89
N HIS A 88 -17.29 45.35 -23.92
CA HIS A 88 -17.19 45.87 -25.29
C HIS A 88 -18.46 46.53 -25.80
N GLY A 89 -19.55 46.56 -25.04
CA GLY A 89 -20.84 47.15 -25.43
C GLY A 89 -21.55 46.46 -26.58
N LYS A 90 -21.10 45.26 -26.97
CA LYS A 90 -21.66 44.49 -28.11
C LYS A 90 -21.58 42.98 -27.85
N ASP A 91 -22.53 42.26 -28.44
CA ASP A 91 -22.55 40.82 -28.34
C ASP A 91 -21.44 40.14 -29.17
N LEU A 92 -20.79 39.11 -28.64
CA LEU A 92 -19.84 38.30 -29.38
C LEU A 92 -20.61 37.44 -30.39
N LYS A 93 -20.50 37.76 -31.67
CA LYS A 93 -21.18 37.05 -32.74
C LYS A 93 -20.57 35.63 -32.97
N PRO A 94 -21.38 34.65 -33.33
CA PRO A 94 -20.88 33.35 -33.78
C PRO A 94 -19.85 33.48 -34.91
N VAL A 95 -19.07 32.41 -35.11
CA VAL A 95 -18.06 32.35 -36.15
C VAL A 95 -18.70 32.33 -37.52
N GLN A 96 -18.49 33.39 -38.32
CA GLN A 96 -18.92 33.46 -39.70
C GLN A 96 -17.81 32.93 -40.62
N ARG A 97 -18.11 31.94 -41.42
CA ARG A 97 -17.15 31.30 -42.34
C ARG A 97 -17.44 31.65 -43.79
N ARG A 98 -16.40 32.06 -44.51
CA ARG A 98 -16.51 32.36 -45.94
C ARG A 98 -16.68 31.10 -46.79
N ASN A 99 -16.15 29.91 -46.38
CA ASN A 99 -16.06 28.68 -47.18
C ASN A 99 -16.85 27.49 -46.64
N GLY A 100 -17.99 27.72 -46.01
CA GLY A 100 -19.02 26.68 -45.81
C GLY A 100 -18.75 25.49 -44.90
N LYS A 101 -17.52 25.14 -44.53
CA LYS A 101 -17.26 24.00 -43.62
C LYS A 101 -17.58 24.43 -42.19
N ARG A 102 -18.63 23.84 -41.63
CA ARG A 102 -19.09 24.06 -40.27
C ARG A 102 -18.44 23.04 -39.32
N VAL A 103 -18.09 23.46 -38.10
CA VAL A 103 -17.74 22.51 -37.03
C VAL A 103 -18.96 21.65 -36.75
N PRO A 104 -18.82 20.31 -36.62
CA PRO A 104 -19.93 19.43 -36.30
C PRO A 104 -20.68 19.84 -35.04
N SER A 105 -22.00 19.74 -35.05
CA SER A 105 -22.87 20.22 -33.96
C SER A 105 -22.64 19.55 -32.59
N HIS A 106 -22.05 18.39 -32.58
CA HIS A 106 -21.74 17.62 -31.37
C HIS A 106 -20.41 18.02 -30.71
N ILE A 107 -19.70 19.03 -31.26
CA ILE A 107 -18.43 19.47 -30.72
C ILE A 107 -18.64 20.73 -29.90
N TYR A 108 -18.19 20.68 -28.64
CA TYR A 108 -18.23 21.77 -27.67
C TYR A 108 -16.81 22.08 -27.20
N CYS A 109 -16.59 23.33 -26.72
CA CYS A 109 -15.33 23.69 -26.10
C CYS A 109 -15.13 22.94 -24.79
N PRO A 110 -14.01 22.23 -24.55
CA PRO A 110 -13.80 21.47 -23.34
C PRO A 110 -13.58 22.33 -22.10
N LYS A 111 -13.27 23.63 -22.26
CA LYS A 111 -12.99 24.54 -21.14
C LYS A 111 -14.21 25.35 -20.70
N CYS A 112 -15.04 25.80 -21.65
CA CYS A 112 -16.17 26.69 -21.33
C CYS A 112 -17.52 26.21 -21.88
N ASP A 113 -17.61 25.01 -22.44
CA ASP A 113 -18.80 24.39 -23.03
C ASP A 113 -19.46 25.22 -24.17
N ALA A 114 -18.72 26.20 -24.74
CA ALA A 114 -19.22 26.95 -25.88
C ALA A 114 -19.58 26.03 -27.06
N PRO A 115 -20.75 26.21 -27.67
CA PRO A 115 -21.21 25.35 -28.76
C PRO A 115 -20.40 25.55 -30.04
N HIS A 116 -20.50 24.60 -30.97
CA HIS A 116 -19.83 24.59 -32.28
C HIS A 116 -19.90 25.93 -33.05
N ALA A 117 -20.95 26.69 -32.83
CA ALA A 117 -21.12 28.01 -33.47
C ALA A 117 -20.02 29.05 -33.08
N PHE A 118 -19.38 28.88 -31.95
CA PHE A 118 -18.27 29.72 -31.47
C PHE A 118 -16.89 29.08 -31.65
N LEU A 119 -16.78 27.98 -32.43
CA LEU A 119 -15.52 27.29 -32.65
C LEU A 119 -14.97 27.56 -34.05
N TYR A 120 -13.66 27.84 -34.14
CA TYR A 120 -12.91 27.83 -35.39
C TYR A 120 -12.36 26.43 -35.68
N ASP A 121 -12.30 26.08 -36.95
CA ASP A 121 -11.59 24.89 -37.43
C ASP A 121 -10.21 25.35 -37.95
N ASN A 122 -9.14 25.01 -37.25
CA ASN A 122 -7.79 25.51 -37.52
C ASN A 122 -7.01 24.67 -38.53
N ASN A 123 -7.49 23.46 -38.88
CA ASN A 123 -6.72 22.56 -39.76
C ASN A 123 -7.59 21.88 -40.85
N GLY A 124 -8.64 22.56 -41.32
CA GLY A 124 -9.41 22.11 -42.46
C GLY A 124 -10.21 20.83 -42.28
N GLY A 125 -10.72 20.56 -41.07
CA GLY A 125 -11.53 19.39 -40.74
C GLY A 125 -10.74 18.23 -40.15
N LYS A 126 -9.46 18.40 -39.86
CA LYS A 126 -8.61 17.37 -39.23
C LYS A 126 -8.74 17.32 -37.71
N GLY A 127 -9.73 18.01 -37.13
CA GLY A 127 -10.11 17.88 -35.73
C GLY A 127 -9.37 18.79 -34.75
N GLN A 128 -8.73 19.86 -35.22
CA GLN A 128 -8.13 20.90 -34.36
C GLN A 128 -9.00 22.14 -34.35
N TYR A 129 -9.43 22.58 -33.18
CA TYR A 129 -10.38 23.69 -33.01
C TYR A 129 -9.83 24.74 -32.07
N SER A 130 -10.32 25.99 -32.26
CA SER A 130 -10.09 27.10 -31.33
C SER A 130 -11.43 27.70 -30.90
N CYS A 131 -11.60 27.92 -29.61
CA CYS A 131 -12.79 28.55 -29.08
C CYS A 131 -12.70 30.06 -29.18
N LYS A 132 -13.72 30.74 -29.76
CA LYS A 132 -13.79 32.18 -29.87
C LYS A 132 -14.09 32.87 -28.53
N VAL A 133 -14.73 32.14 -27.59
CA VAL A 133 -15.19 32.69 -26.32
C VAL A 133 -14.07 32.73 -25.28
N CYS A 134 -13.37 31.58 -25.08
CA CYS A 134 -12.30 31.46 -24.06
C CYS A 134 -10.91 31.29 -24.67
N GLU A 135 -10.76 31.43 -25.99
CA GLU A 135 -9.50 31.36 -26.75
C GLU A 135 -8.73 30.04 -26.63
N THR A 136 -9.34 29.00 -26.05
CA THR A 136 -8.71 27.69 -25.87
C THR A 136 -8.58 26.94 -27.18
N ASN A 137 -7.39 26.43 -27.48
CA ASN A 137 -7.13 25.50 -28.58
C ASN A 137 -7.24 24.06 -28.09
N PHE A 138 -7.95 23.22 -28.84
CA PHE A 138 -8.13 21.79 -28.48
C PHE A 138 -8.25 20.88 -29.72
N ASN A 139 -8.05 19.58 -29.50
CA ASN A 139 -8.16 18.57 -30.53
C ASN A 139 -9.29 17.58 -30.19
N ILE A 140 -9.94 16.98 -31.18
CA ILE A 140 -10.97 15.93 -31.00
C ILE A 140 -10.47 14.77 -30.13
N LYS A 141 -9.18 14.39 -30.27
CA LYS A 141 -8.58 13.32 -29.45
C LYS A 141 -8.40 13.72 -27.98
N ASN A 142 -8.27 15.02 -27.69
CA ASN A 142 -8.12 15.58 -26.35
C ASN A 142 -9.33 16.45 -25.99
N ARG A 143 -10.52 15.86 -26.03
CA ARG A 143 -11.80 16.53 -25.75
C ARG A 143 -11.98 16.98 -24.29
N PHE A 144 -11.15 16.49 -23.42
CA PHE A 144 -11.21 16.89 -22.01
C PHE A 144 -10.19 17.98 -21.78
N ALA A 145 -10.63 19.17 -21.37
CA ALA A 145 -9.75 20.07 -20.66
C ALA A 145 -9.16 19.26 -19.50
N LYS A 146 -7.84 19.24 -19.40
CA LYS A 146 -7.22 18.60 -18.23
C LYS A 146 -7.70 19.39 -17.03
N GLU A 147 -8.49 18.78 -16.17
CA GLU A 147 -8.96 19.41 -14.94
C GLU A 147 -7.77 19.83 -14.08
N LEU A 148 -6.69 19.06 -14.16
CA LEU A 148 -5.44 19.30 -13.46
C LEU A 148 -4.27 19.36 -14.44
N THR A 149 -3.44 20.36 -14.32
CA THR A 149 -2.16 20.49 -15.02
C THR A 149 -1.04 20.42 -13.98
N PHE A 150 -0.09 19.50 -14.19
CA PHE A 150 1.08 19.37 -13.33
C PHE A 150 2.27 20.07 -13.97
N ARG A 151 2.93 20.96 -13.21
CA ARG A 151 4.16 21.63 -13.63
C ARG A 151 5.35 21.19 -12.78
N CYS A 152 6.50 21.13 -13.42
CA CYS A 152 7.75 20.84 -12.73
C CYS A 152 8.06 21.93 -11.68
N PRO A 153 8.35 21.60 -10.41
CA PRO A 153 8.62 22.61 -9.39
C PRO A 153 9.95 23.36 -9.65
N TYR A 154 10.84 22.79 -10.46
CA TYR A 154 12.17 23.36 -10.72
C TYR A 154 12.25 24.26 -11.96
N CYS A 155 11.52 23.95 -13.02
CA CYS A 155 11.53 24.73 -14.27
C CYS A 155 10.15 25.27 -14.69
N GLN A 156 9.11 24.96 -13.94
CA GLN A 156 7.73 25.38 -14.16
C GLN A 156 7.07 24.94 -15.48
N HIS A 157 7.79 24.18 -16.32
CA HIS A 157 7.21 23.58 -17.52
C HIS A 157 6.21 22.49 -17.20
N THR A 158 5.19 22.36 -18.03
CA THR A 158 4.17 21.31 -17.89
C THR A 158 4.80 19.92 -18.00
N LEU A 159 4.46 19.04 -17.08
CA LEU A 159 4.89 17.65 -17.08
C LEU A 159 4.18 16.86 -18.19
N SER A 160 4.94 16.07 -18.92
CA SER A 160 4.41 15.18 -19.96
C SER A 160 3.93 13.86 -19.35
N HIS A 161 2.70 13.45 -19.68
CA HIS A 161 2.23 12.12 -19.35
C HIS A 161 2.98 11.07 -20.19
N ILE A 162 3.73 10.20 -19.54
CA ILE A 162 4.59 9.20 -20.22
C ILE A 162 3.92 7.84 -20.26
N LYS A 163 3.28 7.42 -19.16
CA LYS A 163 2.76 6.06 -19.06
C LYS A 163 1.63 5.96 -18.03
N THR A 164 0.61 5.16 -18.35
CA THR A 164 -0.41 4.72 -17.39
C THR A 164 -0.06 3.31 -16.92
N ARG A 165 -0.05 3.10 -15.62
CA ARG A 165 0.07 1.82 -14.94
C ARG A 165 -1.26 1.47 -14.28
N LYS A 166 -1.40 0.24 -13.80
CA LYS A 166 -2.57 -0.15 -13.00
C LYS A 166 -2.61 0.69 -11.71
N GLY A 167 -3.57 1.62 -11.65
CA GLY A 167 -3.83 2.45 -10.48
C GLY A 167 -3.01 3.73 -10.35
N PHE A 168 -2.14 4.08 -11.33
CA PHE A 168 -1.47 5.38 -11.33
C PHE A 168 -0.95 5.78 -12.72
N LYS A 169 -0.77 7.09 -12.90
CA LYS A 169 -0.20 7.71 -14.09
C LYS A 169 1.17 8.28 -13.76
N ILE A 170 2.08 8.21 -14.71
CA ILE A 170 3.45 8.73 -14.57
C ILE A 170 3.59 9.98 -15.44
N TYR A 171 3.99 11.08 -14.81
CA TYR A 171 4.31 12.35 -15.44
C TYR A 171 5.81 12.62 -15.29
N LYS A 172 6.42 13.19 -16.32
CA LYS A 172 7.87 13.44 -16.39
C LYS A 172 8.13 14.85 -16.94
N CYS A 173 9.09 15.54 -16.37
CA CYS A 173 9.68 16.73 -16.98
C CYS A 173 10.60 16.28 -18.12
N VAL A 174 10.37 16.78 -19.32
CA VAL A 174 11.15 16.42 -20.52
C VAL A 174 12.18 17.47 -20.91
N GLN A 175 12.27 18.58 -20.17
CA GLN A 175 13.19 19.69 -20.46
C GLN A 175 14.61 19.31 -20.05
N GLU A 176 15.57 19.47 -20.97
CA GLU A 176 16.98 19.20 -20.74
C GLU A 176 17.69 20.37 -20.04
N ASP A 177 17.13 21.58 -20.13
CA ASP A 177 17.57 22.78 -19.41
C ASP A 177 17.00 22.87 -17.98
N CYS A 178 16.20 21.90 -17.57
CA CYS A 178 15.63 21.87 -16.23
C CYS A 178 16.73 21.83 -15.16
N PRO A 179 16.70 22.75 -14.16
CA PRO A 179 17.70 22.79 -13.08
C PRO A 179 17.86 21.44 -12.34
N TYR A 180 16.75 20.70 -12.20
CA TYR A 180 16.78 19.35 -11.63
C TYR A 180 17.61 18.39 -12.48
N TYR A 181 17.37 18.37 -13.80
CA TYR A 181 18.09 17.50 -14.73
C TYR A 181 19.57 17.83 -14.76
N VAL A 182 19.90 19.11 -14.88
CA VAL A 182 21.31 19.59 -14.92
C VAL A 182 22.04 19.23 -13.61
N ARG A 183 21.40 19.45 -12.44
CA ARG A 183 21.97 19.05 -11.16
C ARG A 183 22.25 17.54 -11.12
N ARG A 184 21.30 16.71 -11.58
CA ARG A 184 21.44 15.26 -11.62
C ARG A 184 22.57 14.81 -12.54
N LEU A 185 22.78 15.48 -13.67
CA LEU A 185 23.91 15.22 -14.56
C LEU A 185 25.26 15.54 -13.88
N ASN A 186 25.31 16.63 -13.14
CA ASN A 186 26.53 17.04 -12.43
C ASN A 186 26.87 16.14 -11.24
N GLU A 187 25.89 15.47 -10.66
CA GLU A 187 26.06 14.50 -9.56
C GLU A 187 26.62 13.13 -10.03
N LEU A 188 26.64 12.86 -11.35
CA LEU A 188 27.17 11.60 -11.87
C LEU A 188 28.70 11.58 -11.75
N SER A 189 29.24 10.47 -11.27
CA SER A 189 30.68 10.18 -11.37
C SER A 189 31.09 9.97 -12.82
N ASP A 190 32.39 10.08 -13.11
CA ASP A 190 32.90 9.93 -14.48
C ASP A 190 32.54 8.56 -15.08
N ASP A 191 32.66 7.47 -14.29
CA ASP A 191 32.23 6.13 -14.71
C ASP A 191 30.73 6.05 -14.99
N ALA A 192 29.91 6.69 -14.15
CA ALA A 192 28.47 6.72 -14.34
C ALA A 192 28.05 7.56 -15.56
N ARG A 193 28.82 8.59 -15.94
CA ARG A 193 28.60 9.37 -17.17
C ARG A 193 28.81 8.52 -18.42
N VAL A 194 29.90 7.75 -18.45
CA VAL A 194 30.16 6.83 -19.57
C VAL A 194 29.03 5.80 -19.73
N LEU A 195 28.56 5.25 -18.60
CA LEU A 195 27.42 4.32 -18.61
C LEU A 195 26.11 5.02 -19.04
N PHE A 196 25.91 6.26 -18.62
CA PHE A 196 24.72 7.04 -19.01
C PHE A 196 24.70 7.32 -20.52
N GLU A 197 25.84 7.64 -21.15
CA GLU A 197 25.93 7.81 -22.60
C GLU A 197 25.60 6.53 -23.38
N GLN A 198 26.01 5.37 -22.87
CA GLN A 198 25.73 4.07 -23.48
C GLN A 198 24.28 3.60 -23.23
N LYS A 199 23.75 3.83 -22.03
CA LYS A 199 22.45 3.30 -21.58
C LYS A 199 21.62 4.35 -20.82
N PRO A 200 21.20 5.45 -21.47
CA PRO A 200 20.49 6.54 -20.79
C PRO A 200 19.15 6.10 -20.15
N HIS A 201 18.54 5.03 -20.65
CA HIS A 201 17.26 4.51 -20.16
C HIS A 201 17.35 3.84 -18.78
N GLU A 202 18.55 3.42 -18.35
CA GLU A 202 18.77 2.84 -17.02
C GLU A 202 18.82 3.92 -15.92
N PHE A 203 19.02 5.18 -16.28
CA PHE A 203 19.14 6.31 -15.38
C PHE A 203 17.84 7.11 -15.28
N LYS A 204 17.45 7.46 -14.05
CA LYS A 204 16.28 8.31 -13.79
C LYS A 204 16.74 9.75 -13.51
N MET A 205 17.06 10.48 -14.59
CA MET A 205 17.66 11.81 -14.51
C MET A 205 16.65 12.93 -14.37
N HIS A 206 15.46 12.77 -14.92
CA HIS A 206 14.41 13.80 -14.93
C HIS A 206 13.49 13.70 -13.73
N TYR A 207 12.89 14.82 -13.35
CA TYR A 207 11.82 14.87 -12.37
C TYR A 207 10.62 14.01 -12.81
N ILE A 208 10.11 13.20 -11.89
CA ILE A 208 9.00 12.26 -12.12
C ILE A 208 7.97 12.41 -11.01
N TYR A 209 6.71 12.60 -11.41
CA TYR A 209 5.56 12.57 -10.52
C TYR A 209 4.66 11.37 -10.83
N ARG A 210 4.09 10.77 -9.78
CA ARG A 210 3.14 9.65 -9.88
C ARG A 210 1.81 10.08 -9.32
N GLU A 211 0.81 10.19 -10.21
CA GLU A 211 -0.56 10.47 -9.83
C GLU A 211 -1.30 9.17 -9.60
N PHE A 212 -1.69 8.90 -8.36
CA PHE A 212 -2.47 7.72 -8.01
C PHE A 212 -3.94 7.96 -8.32
N ASP A 213 -4.55 7.03 -9.05
CA ASP A 213 -5.96 7.02 -9.43
C ASP A 213 -6.78 6.36 -8.30
N LEU A 214 -6.86 7.06 -7.17
CA LEU A 214 -7.59 6.65 -5.99
C LEU A 214 -8.38 7.87 -5.50
N PRO A 215 -9.69 7.92 -5.75
CA PRO A 215 -10.52 9.02 -5.26
C PRO A 215 -10.48 9.07 -3.73
N PHE A 216 -10.26 10.27 -3.18
CA PHE A 216 -10.20 10.44 -1.71
C PHE A 216 -11.51 10.01 -1.03
N THR A 217 -12.65 10.19 -1.71
CA THR A 217 -13.98 9.74 -1.28
C THR A 217 -14.08 8.22 -1.11
N ASP A 218 -13.36 7.43 -1.93
CA ASP A 218 -13.36 5.97 -1.83
C ASP A 218 -12.68 5.48 -0.56
N LEU A 219 -11.78 6.28 0.00
CA LEU A 219 -11.12 5.97 1.27
C LEU A 219 -12.09 6.08 2.45
N THR A 220 -13.05 7.00 2.39
CA THR A 220 -14.03 7.21 3.46
C THR A 220 -15.12 6.15 3.48
N CYS A 221 -15.43 5.55 2.34
CA CYS A 221 -16.53 4.59 2.19
C CYS A 221 -16.17 3.15 2.61
N ASN A 222 -14.88 2.82 2.73
CA ASN A 222 -14.43 1.47 3.05
C ASN A 222 -14.23 1.28 4.57
N LEU A 223 -15.30 1.41 5.34
CA LEU A 223 -15.31 0.80 6.66
C LEU A 223 -15.14 -0.72 6.50
N PRO A 224 -14.31 -1.36 7.33
CA PRO A 224 -14.16 -2.80 7.26
C PRO A 224 -15.55 -3.45 7.39
N SER A 225 -15.89 -4.29 6.41
CA SER A 225 -17.13 -5.04 6.48
C SER A 225 -17.19 -5.80 7.81
N PRO A 226 -18.35 -5.82 8.49
CA PRO A 226 -18.48 -6.56 9.72
C PRO A 226 -18.04 -8.02 9.49
N ILE A 227 -17.15 -8.51 10.34
CA ILE A 227 -16.75 -9.92 10.28
C ILE A 227 -17.96 -10.74 10.76
N GLU A 228 -18.39 -11.69 9.94
CA GLU A 228 -19.47 -12.59 10.33
C GLU A 228 -19.02 -13.52 11.48
N THR A 229 -19.86 -13.63 12.51
CA THR A 229 -19.64 -14.58 13.58
C THR A 229 -19.96 -16.00 13.11
N VAL A 230 -19.07 -16.95 13.42
CA VAL A 230 -19.26 -18.37 13.07
C VAL A 230 -20.17 -19.08 14.08
N VAL A 231 -20.11 -18.62 15.32
CA VAL A 231 -20.87 -19.18 16.44
C VAL A 231 -21.49 -18.04 17.25
N ASP A 232 -22.73 -18.22 17.65
CA ASP A 232 -23.40 -17.35 18.61
C ASP A 232 -22.85 -17.62 20.02
N LEU A 233 -21.99 -16.70 20.50
CA LEU A 233 -21.32 -16.84 21.79
C LEU A 233 -22.27 -16.85 22.99
N SER A 234 -23.51 -16.38 22.85
CA SER A 234 -24.52 -16.44 23.89
C SER A 234 -25.10 -17.83 24.10
N LYS A 235 -24.90 -18.74 23.12
CA LYS A 235 -25.47 -20.09 23.10
C LYS A 235 -24.39 -21.20 23.15
N ILE A 236 -23.15 -20.84 23.51
CA ILE A 236 -22.10 -21.86 23.66
C ILE A 236 -22.30 -22.69 24.93
N TYR A 237 -21.99 -23.97 24.86
CA TYR A 237 -22.03 -24.87 26.01
C TYR A 237 -20.92 -24.61 27.04
N SER A 238 -19.84 -23.98 26.61
CA SER A 238 -18.70 -23.69 27.45
C SER A 238 -18.99 -22.50 28.37
N SER A 239 -18.53 -22.57 29.60
CA SER A 239 -18.63 -21.42 30.51
C SER A 239 -17.75 -20.26 30.01
N PRO A 240 -18.06 -19.01 30.44
CA PRO A 240 -17.19 -17.85 30.12
C PRO A 240 -15.75 -18.04 30.57
N GLN A 241 -15.53 -18.76 31.68
CA GLN A 241 -14.18 -19.10 32.15
C GLN A 241 -13.44 -20.02 31.18
N VAL A 242 -14.10 -21.06 30.66
CA VAL A 242 -13.51 -21.95 29.66
C VAL A 242 -13.19 -21.19 28.37
N LEU A 243 -14.08 -20.31 27.92
CA LEU A 243 -13.83 -19.43 26.79
C LEU A 243 -12.59 -18.53 27.03
N GLY A 244 -12.50 -17.93 28.23
CA GLY A 244 -11.36 -17.12 28.63
C GLY A 244 -10.03 -17.88 28.60
N LEU A 245 -9.99 -19.13 29.12
CA LEU A 245 -8.81 -19.99 29.06
C LEU A 245 -8.41 -20.33 27.61
N ILE A 246 -9.39 -20.67 26.76
CA ILE A 246 -9.17 -20.94 25.34
C ILE A 246 -8.51 -19.74 24.65
N LEU A 247 -9.05 -18.54 24.86
CA LEU A 247 -8.50 -17.32 24.28
C LEU A 247 -7.10 -17.02 24.82
N THR A 248 -6.87 -17.22 26.11
CA THR A 248 -5.55 -17.06 26.72
C THR A 248 -4.52 -17.98 26.08
N TYR A 249 -4.83 -19.25 25.93
CA TYR A 249 -3.87 -20.20 25.35
C TYR A 249 -3.71 -20.05 23.85
N HIS A 250 -4.82 -19.93 23.12
CA HIS A 250 -4.79 -19.90 21.67
C HIS A 250 -4.37 -18.54 21.11
N VAL A 251 -4.90 -17.43 21.67
CA VAL A 251 -4.63 -16.08 21.15
C VAL A 251 -3.42 -15.46 21.85
N ASN A 252 -3.43 -15.35 23.19
CA ASN A 252 -2.36 -14.62 23.90
C ASN A 252 -1.02 -15.36 23.88
N TYR A 253 -1.05 -16.72 24.05
CA TYR A 253 0.18 -17.52 24.01
C TYR A 253 0.49 -18.14 22.64
N GLY A 254 -0.35 -17.91 21.62
CA GLY A 254 -0.11 -18.35 20.26
C GLY A 254 -0.08 -19.87 20.08
N LEU A 255 -0.70 -20.65 20.98
CA LEU A 255 -0.74 -22.09 20.82
C LEU A 255 -1.66 -22.48 19.67
N SER A 256 -1.27 -23.52 18.89
CA SER A 256 -2.17 -24.04 17.86
C SER A 256 -3.47 -24.53 18.48
N ALA A 257 -4.57 -24.50 17.73
CA ALA A 257 -5.87 -24.93 18.22
C ALA A 257 -5.85 -26.39 18.73
N GLU A 258 -5.04 -27.25 18.09
CA GLU A 258 -4.84 -28.66 18.49
C GLU A 258 -4.08 -28.76 19.81
N LYS A 259 -3.00 -27.98 19.98
CA LYS A 259 -2.26 -27.92 21.25
C LYS A 259 -3.10 -27.33 22.36
N THR A 260 -3.91 -26.32 22.06
CA THR A 260 -4.86 -25.74 23.02
C THR A 260 -5.91 -26.77 23.45
N ALA A 261 -6.46 -27.56 22.51
CA ALA A 261 -7.41 -28.61 22.80
C ALA A 261 -6.83 -29.69 23.73
N ALA A 262 -5.59 -30.10 23.45
CA ALA A 262 -4.86 -31.05 24.30
C ALA A 262 -4.63 -30.48 25.70
N LEU A 263 -4.16 -29.23 25.80
CA LEU A 263 -3.94 -28.56 27.09
C LEU A 263 -5.25 -28.40 27.89
N MET A 264 -6.35 -28.03 27.23
CA MET A 264 -7.66 -27.93 27.87
C MET A 264 -8.12 -29.29 28.46
N TYR A 265 -7.84 -30.36 27.76
CA TYR A 265 -8.14 -31.71 28.25
C TYR A 265 -7.21 -32.14 29.39
N ASP A 266 -5.90 -32.00 29.21
CA ASP A 266 -4.90 -32.52 30.14
C ASP A 266 -4.89 -31.80 31.48
N VAL A 267 -5.05 -30.46 31.45
CA VAL A 267 -4.97 -29.62 32.64
C VAL A 267 -6.34 -29.35 33.25
N HIS A 268 -7.33 -29.03 32.40
CA HIS A 268 -8.65 -28.59 32.88
C HIS A 268 -9.75 -29.63 32.75
N GLN A 269 -9.43 -30.83 32.19
CA GLN A 269 -10.39 -31.91 31.95
C GLN A 269 -11.57 -31.46 31.04
N VAL A 270 -11.35 -30.46 30.21
CA VAL A 270 -12.35 -29.94 29.26
C VAL A 270 -12.10 -30.52 27.88
N LYS A 271 -13.03 -31.37 27.43
CA LYS A 271 -12.97 -31.97 26.09
C LYS A 271 -13.54 -30.97 25.05
N ILE A 272 -12.68 -30.46 24.21
CA ILE A 272 -13.05 -29.52 23.14
C ILE A 272 -12.23 -29.82 21.87
N SER A 273 -12.82 -29.58 20.70
CA SER A 273 -12.09 -29.78 19.44
C SER A 273 -11.30 -28.53 19.01
N GLY A 274 -10.20 -28.71 18.27
CA GLY A 274 -9.45 -27.60 17.69
C GLY A 274 -10.32 -26.73 16.76
N GLN A 275 -11.31 -27.30 16.06
CA GLN A 275 -12.24 -26.55 15.23
C GLN A 275 -13.14 -25.64 16.08
N THR A 276 -13.62 -26.11 17.23
CA THR A 276 -14.42 -25.28 18.15
C THR A 276 -13.61 -24.12 18.70
N ILE A 277 -12.33 -24.36 19.03
CA ILE A 277 -11.40 -23.30 19.48
C ILE A 277 -11.25 -22.22 18.41
N ARG A 278 -10.99 -22.57 17.15
CA ARG A 278 -10.91 -21.62 16.03
C ARG A 278 -12.21 -20.85 15.85
N ASN A 279 -13.36 -21.51 15.93
CA ASN A 279 -14.66 -20.88 15.79
C ASN A 279 -14.92 -19.89 16.92
N TYR A 280 -14.58 -20.23 18.17
CA TYR A 280 -14.70 -19.32 19.30
C TYR A 280 -13.80 -18.09 19.16
N ALA A 281 -12.52 -18.29 18.83
CA ALA A 281 -11.57 -17.18 18.64
C ALA A 281 -12.03 -16.23 17.51
N ARG A 282 -12.49 -16.81 16.39
CA ARG A 282 -13.02 -16.02 15.26
C ARG A 282 -14.27 -15.24 15.65
N SER A 283 -15.20 -15.85 16.38
CA SER A 283 -16.45 -15.19 16.79
C SER A 283 -16.21 -14.08 17.81
N VAL A 284 -15.27 -14.30 18.76
CA VAL A 284 -14.85 -13.25 19.69
C VAL A 284 -14.20 -12.09 18.95
N GLY A 285 -13.29 -12.36 17.99
CA GLY A 285 -12.69 -11.35 17.15
C GLY A 285 -13.74 -10.51 16.39
N ALA A 286 -14.75 -11.17 15.82
CA ALA A 286 -15.86 -10.49 15.12
C ALA A 286 -16.67 -9.58 16.08
N HIS A 287 -16.95 -10.03 17.29
CA HIS A 287 -17.65 -9.22 18.29
C HIS A 287 -16.81 -8.05 18.81
N MET A 288 -15.49 -8.21 18.90
CA MET A 288 -14.58 -7.15 19.37
C MET A 288 -14.28 -6.10 18.30
N GLN A 289 -14.40 -6.44 17.02
CA GLN A 289 -14.06 -5.54 15.90
C GLN A 289 -14.73 -4.16 15.99
N PRO A 290 -16.04 -4.02 16.24
CA PRO A 290 -16.65 -2.69 16.36
C PRO A 290 -16.04 -1.87 17.48
N PHE A 291 -15.78 -2.51 18.64
CA PHE A 291 -15.17 -1.82 19.78
C PHE A 291 -13.76 -1.30 19.44
N THR A 292 -12.92 -2.12 18.85
CA THR A 292 -11.56 -1.71 18.49
C THR A 292 -11.55 -0.68 17.35
N THR A 293 -12.49 -0.77 16.40
CA THR A 293 -12.58 0.15 15.27
C THR A 293 -13.06 1.54 15.65
N TYR A 294 -14.00 1.63 16.60
CA TYR A 294 -14.65 2.90 16.97
C TYR A 294 -14.24 3.41 18.35
N TYR A 295 -13.32 2.75 19.03
CA TYR A 295 -12.85 3.20 20.33
C TYR A 295 -12.12 4.55 20.20
N PRO A 296 -12.46 5.56 21.03
CA PRO A 296 -11.82 6.87 21.00
C PRO A 296 -10.45 6.82 21.68
N TYR A 297 -9.46 6.31 20.97
CA TYR A 297 -8.09 6.23 21.49
C TYR A 297 -7.52 7.63 21.69
N GLN A 298 -6.79 7.82 22.78
CA GLN A 298 -5.90 8.97 22.93
C GLN A 298 -4.60 8.64 22.18
N LEU A 299 -4.46 9.19 21.00
CA LEU A 299 -3.34 8.89 20.10
C LEU A 299 -2.18 9.82 20.35
N SER A 300 -0.97 9.31 20.12
CA SER A 300 0.25 10.09 20.13
C SER A 300 0.56 10.67 18.73
N ASP A 301 1.58 11.50 18.66
CA ASP A 301 2.12 12.07 17.43
C ASP A 301 3.15 11.15 16.73
N GLN A 302 3.43 9.96 17.28
CA GLN A 302 4.43 9.03 16.78
C GLN A 302 3.79 7.72 16.34
N LEU A 303 3.78 7.51 15.05
CA LEU A 303 3.28 6.29 14.41
C LEU A 303 4.43 5.44 13.92
N CYS A 304 4.22 4.13 13.88
CA CYS A 304 5.10 3.20 13.19
C CYS A 304 4.31 2.35 12.22
N GLY A 305 4.94 1.98 11.12
CA GLY A 305 4.36 1.10 10.12
C GLY A 305 5.38 0.15 9.50
N ASP A 306 4.92 -1.04 9.18
CA ASP A 306 5.71 -2.06 8.48
C ASP A 306 4.80 -3.05 7.77
N GLU A 307 5.35 -3.89 6.87
CA GLU A 307 4.65 -4.99 6.24
C GLU A 307 5.20 -6.32 6.71
N THR A 308 4.31 -7.18 7.15
CA THR A 308 4.61 -8.60 7.41
C THR A 308 4.28 -9.44 6.19
N TYR A 309 5.16 -10.38 5.89
CA TYR A 309 5.03 -11.32 4.79
C TYR A 309 4.31 -12.57 5.27
N ILE A 310 3.23 -12.93 4.59
CA ILE A 310 2.51 -14.17 4.85
C ILE A 310 2.41 -15.01 3.58
N ARG A 311 2.37 -16.31 3.74
CA ARG A 311 2.26 -17.24 2.62
C ARG A 311 0.84 -17.77 2.53
N VAL A 312 0.14 -17.46 1.44
CA VAL A 312 -1.23 -17.91 1.19
C VAL A 312 -1.24 -18.71 -0.10
N LEU A 313 -1.63 -19.99 -0.03
CA LEU A 313 -1.69 -20.89 -1.19
C LEU A 313 -0.40 -20.90 -2.03
N GLY A 314 0.76 -20.85 -1.36
CA GLY A 314 2.07 -20.87 -2.01
C GLY A 314 2.56 -19.50 -2.54
N SER A 315 1.74 -18.48 -2.53
CA SER A 315 2.09 -17.12 -2.97
C SER A 315 2.37 -16.20 -1.79
N TRP A 316 3.35 -15.29 -1.96
CA TRP A 316 3.61 -14.25 -0.98
C TRP A 316 2.50 -13.22 -0.99
N ASN A 317 2.02 -12.86 0.19
CA ASN A 317 1.05 -11.82 0.46
C ASN A 317 1.56 -10.96 1.61
N TYR A 318 0.94 -9.81 1.82
CA TYR A 318 1.42 -8.79 2.73
C TYR A 318 0.31 -8.37 3.67
N ILE A 319 0.66 -8.13 4.95
CA ILE A 319 -0.21 -7.44 5.90
C ILE A 319 0.51 -6.18 6.32
N TYR A 320 -0.08 -5.04 6.02
CA TYR A 320 0.39 -3.73 6.45
C TYR A 320 -0.13 -3.47 7.86
N PHE A 321 0.78 -3.26 8.79
CA PHE A 321 0.46 -2.88 10.17
C PHE A 321 0.89 -1.45 10.42
N PHE A 322 -0.02 -0.66 10.99
CA PHE A 322 0.28 0.67 11.50
C PHE A 322 -0.21 0.78 12.92
N PHE A 323 0.58 1.36 13.77
CA PHE A 323 0.26 1.48 15.18
C PHE A 323 0.83 2.76 15.80
N ASP A 324 0.19 3.20 16.88
CA ASP A 324 0.71 4.23 17.78
C ASP A 324 1.90 3.64 18.56
N ALA A 325 3.07 4.18 18.33
CA ALA A 325 4.31 3.64 18.87
C ALA A 325 4.46 3.89 20.39
N LYS A 326 3.93 5.01 20.89
CA LYS A 326 3.98 5.36 22.33
C LYS A 326 2.97 4.54 23.12
N ASN A 327 1.74 4.45 22.63
CA ASN A 327 0.64 3.79 23.31
C ASN A 327 0.52 2.29 22.97
N LYS A 328 1.27 1.80 21.98
CA LYS A 328 1.29 0.40 21.52
C LYS A 328 -0.09 -0.08 21.06
N ILE A 329 -0.83 0.75 20.34
CA ILE A 329 -2.17 0.48 19.84
C ILE A 329 -2.08 0.22 18.33
N ILE A 330 -2.54 -0.95 17.86
CA ILE A 330 -2.65 -1.24 16.43
C ILE A 330 -3.86 -0.47 15.88
N LEU A 331 -3.61 0.45 14.96
CA LEU A 331 -4.62 1.34 14.38
C LEU A 331 -5.10 0.87 13.02
N SER A 332 -4.24 0.20 12.26
CA SER A 332 -4.57 -0.35 10.95
C SER A 332 -3.87 -1.68 10.72
N HIS A 333 -4.59 -2.59 10.08
CA HIS A 333 -4.05 -3.83 9.55
C HIS A 333 -4.74 -4.12 8.22
N ARG A 334 -3.98 -4.14 7.13
CA ARG A 334 -4.53 -4.42 5.79
C ARG A 334 -3.81 -5.53 5.09
N TYR A 335 -4.58 -6.52 4.67
CA TYR A 335 -4.11 -7.59 3.80
C TYR A 335 -4.06 -7.13 2.34
N SER A 336 -3.00 -7.51 1.64
CA SER A 336 -2.87 -7.31 0.19
C SER A 336 -2.07 -8.45 -0.46
N PRO A 337 -2.46 -8.89 -1.65
CA PRO A 337 -1.63 -9.80 -2.45
C PRO A 337 -0.43 -9.08 -3.07
N ASN A 338 -0.38 -7.76 -3.04
CA ASN A 338 0.68 -6.96 -3.63
C ASN A 338 1.28 -5.99 -2.61
N ARG A 339 2.59 -5.75 -2.74
CA ARG A 339 3.29 -4.70 -2.01
C ARG A 339 3.24 -3.42 -2.84
N ASP A 340 2.18 -2.64 -2.70
CA ASP A 340 1.95 -1.46 -3.52
C ASP A 340 1.58 -0.20 -2.72
N THR A 341 1.80 0.96 -3.34
CA THR A 341 1.50 2.26 -2.73
C THR A 341 0.01 2.47 -2.47
N GLN A 342 -0.87 1.90 -3.28
CA GLN A 342 -2.32 2.05 -3.06
C GLN A 342 -2.77 1.40 -1.77
N THR A 343 -2.21 0.23 -1.44
CA THR A 343 -2.48 -0.44 -0.16
C THR A 343 -1.90 0.35 1.00
N ALA A 344 -0.68 0.90 0.85
CA ALA A 344 -0.08 1.78 1.86
C ALA A 344 -0.95 3.03 2.11
N ILE A 345 -1.44 3.69 1.05
CA ILE A 345 -2.37 4.83 1.17
C ILE A 345 -3.62 4.44 1.97
N LYS A 346 -4.25 3.31 1.62
CA LYS A 346 -5.45 2.86 2.33
C LYS A 346 -5.19 2.53 3.80
N ALA A 347 -4.05 1.90 4.09
CA ALA A 347 -3.68 1.53 5.45
C ALA A 347 -3.34 2.76 6.31
N ILE A 348 -2.62 3.75 5.74
CA ILE A 348 -2.34 5.03 6.40
C ILE A 348 -3.63 5.82 6.60
N TYR A 349 -4.55 5.80 5.63
CA TYR A 349 -5.85 6.47 5.79
C TYR A 349 -6.65 5.89 6.97
N ASP A 350 -6.62 4.56 7.16
CA ASP A 350 -7.26 3.93 8.34
C ASP A 350 -6.72 4.49 9.65
N VAL A 351 -5.44 4.83 9.69
CA VAL A 351 -4.82 5.47 10.87
C VAL A 351 -5.26 6.91 11.02
N ILE A 352 -5.14 7.71 9.93
CA ILE A 352 -5.44 9.15 9.94
C ILE A 352 -6.88 9.41 10.37
N ARG A 353 -7.83 8.59 9.95
CA ARG A 353 -9.24 8.75 10.33
C ARG A 353 -9.49 8.67 11.83
N HIS A 354 -8.62 8.00 12.62
CA HIS A 354 -8.76 7.96 14.08
C HIS A 354 -8.48 9.30 14.75
N TYR A 355 -7.73 10.19 14.10
CA TYR A 355 -7.51 11.57 14.55
C TYR A 355 -8.69 12.49 14.19
N GLY A 356 -9.56 12.08 13.26
CA GLY A 356 -10.67 12.91 12.78
C GLY A 356 -10.20 14.20 12.12
N LYS A 357 -10.59 15.35 12.70
CA LYS A 357 -10.17 16.68 12.22
C LYS A 357 -8.92 17.20 12.94
N ASP A 358 -8.52 16.56 14.02
CA ASP A 358 -7.48 17.04 14.93
C ASP A 358 -6.17 16.30 14.68
N ILE A 359 -5.71 16.28 13.44
CA ILE A 359 -4.41 15.70 13.06
C ILE A 359 -3.31 16.57 13.65
N PRO A 360 -2.38 16.01 14.47
CA PRO A 360 -1.28 16.78 15.03
C PRO A 360 -0.37 17.32 13.92
N GLU A 361 0.06 18.59 14.04
CA GLU A 361 0.98 19.24 13.08
C GLU A 361 2.34 18.53 13.01
N ASN A 362 2.75 17.88 14.10
CA ASN A 362 4.02 17.14 14.21
C ASN A 362 3.84 15.62 14.09
N LEU A 363 2.74 15.17 13.47
CA LEU A 363 2.52 13.74 13.24
C LEU A 363 3.65 13.15 12.41
N ASN A 364 4.32 12.14 12.96
CA ASN A 364 5.44 11.47 12.31
C ASN A 364 5.19 9.97 12.16
N LEU A 365 5.36 9.47 10.94
CA LEU A 365 5.25 8.05 10.60
C LEU A 365 6.65 7.47 10.39
N VAL A 366 7.08 6.60 11.30
CA VAL A 366 8.35 5.89 11.23
C VAL A 366 8.16 4.57 10.48
N VAL A 367 8.92 4.39 9.40
CA VAL A 367 8.82 3.24 8.49
C VAL A 367 10.21 2.73 8.05
N ASP A 368 10.23 1.63 7.31
CA ASP A 368 11.44 1.17 6.63
C ASP A 368 11.80 2.07 5.42
N GLY A 369 12.88 1.74 4.72
CA GLY A 369 13.34 2.47 3.53
C GLY A 369 12.46 2.32 2.29
N ASN A 370 11.29 1.71 2.39
CA ASN A 370 10.43 1.48 1.23
C ASN A 370 9.82 2.79 0.71
N PRO A 371 10.03 3.14 -0.56
CA PRO A 371 9.55 4.39 -1.14
C PRO A 371 8.02 4.49 -1.26
N ILE A 372 7.28 3.39 -1.06
CA ILE A 372 5.81 3.42 -1.11
C ILE A 372 5.20 4.36 -0.06
N TYR A 373 5.86 4.52 1.08
CA TYR A 373 5.41 5.39 2.17
C TYR A 373 5.58 6.87 1.83
N LEU A 374 6.71 7.24 1.20
CA LEU A 374 6.91 8.61 0.70
C LEU A 374 5.93 8.97 -0.43
N LEU A 375 5.62 8.00 -1.30
CA LEU A 375 4.60 8.19 -2.33
C LEU A 375 3.19 8.32 -1.73
N ALA A 376 2.93 7.59 -0.66
CA ALA A 376 1.68 7.74 0.08
C ALA A 376 1.60 9.11 0.76
N GLN A 377 2.69 9.59 1.39
CA GLN A 377 2.76 10.94 1.95
C GLN A 377 2.44 11.99 0.89
N GLN A 378 3.06 11.94 -0.30
CA GLN A 378 2.74 12.84 -1.42
C GLN A 378 1.26 12.83 -1.80
N TYR A 379 0.64 11.65 -1.80
CA TYR A 379 -0.79 11.52 -2.06
C TYR A 379 -1.61 12.29 -1.02
N PHE A 380 -1.30 12.15 0.27
CA PHE A 380 -2.02 12.84 1.34
C PHE A 380 -1.78 14.34 1.33
N GLN A 381 -0.55 14.80 1.13
CA GLN A 381 -0.20 16.22 0.99
C GLN A 381 -1.00 16.89 -0.13
N ARG A 382 -1.17 16.19 -1.26
CA ARG A 382 -2.02 16.68 -2.36
C ARG A 382 -3.47 16.91 -1.92
N HIS A 383 -3.96 16.15 -0.94
CA HIS A 383 -5.33 16.26 -0.43
C HIS A 383 -5.43 17.11 0.85
N GLY A 384 -4.40 17.88 1.16
CA GLY A 384 -4.38 18.80 2.31
C GLY A 384 -4.18 18.11 3.66
N ILE A 385 -3.67 16.87 3.66
CA ILE A 385 -3.29 16.14 4.87
C ILE A 385 -1.77 16.06 4.91
N ASP A 386 -1.17 16.72 5.90
CA ASP A 386 0.27 16.77 6.06
C ASP A 386 0.73 15.98 7.28
N PHE A 387 1.82 15.26 7.13
CA PHE A 387 2.51 14.51 8.19
C PHE A 387 3.92 14.17 7.73
N ASP A 388 4.82 13.98 8.68
CA ASP A 388 6.20 13.61 8.37
C ASP A 388 6.35 12.09 8.21
N VAL A 389 7.29 11.70 7.34
CA VAL A 389 7.69 10.29 7.18
C VAL A 389 9.18 10.18 7.46
N THR A 390 9.52 9.48 8.52
CA THR A 390 10.90 9.16 8.89
C THR A 390 11.24 7.75 8.45
N GLN A 391 12.16 7.62 7.49
CA GLN A 391 12.65 6.32 7.04
C GLN A 391 13.86 5.88 7.85
N VAL A 392 13.75 4.72 8.49
CA VAL A 392 14.86 4.08 9.21
C VAL A 392 15.46 3.01 8.33
N ILE A 393 16.60 3.32 7.70
CA ILE A 393 17.26 2.46 6.72
C ILE A 393 18.50 1.84 7.39
N GLY A 394 18.48 0.52 7.50
CA GLY A 394 19.61 -0.24 8.02
C GLY A 394 19.69 -0.31 9.55
N LEU A 395 20.55 -1.22 10.01
CA LEU A 395 20.79 -1.49 11.44
C LEU A 395 22.08 -0.86 11.95
N THR A 396 22.73 0.00 11.16
CA THR A 396 24.01 0.61 11.55
C THR A 396 23.80 1.63 12.67
N ASN A 397 24.64 1.53 13.70
CA ASN A 397 24.58 2.42 14.86
C ASN A 397 25.13 3.84 14.58
N GLU A 398 25.47 4.13 13.33
CA GLU A 398 26.21 5.34 12.95
C GLU A 398 25.30 6.49 12.51
N ASP A 399 24.11 6.15 12.00
CA ASP A 399 23.14 7.16 11.57
C ASP A 399 22.36 7.72 12.78
N PRO A 400 22.38 9.06 12.99
CA PRO A 400 21.66 9.71 14.08
C PRO A 400 20.15 9.45 14.05
N VAL A 401 19.53 9.47 12.86
CA VAL A 401 18.09 9.21 12.67
C VAL A 401 17.75 7.77 13.07
N SER A 402 18.58 6.82 12.65
CA SER A 402 18.38 5.41 13.03
C SER A 402 18.50 5.21 14.54
N LYS A 403 19.41 5.92 15.23
CA LYS A 403 19.54 5.84 16.68
C LYS A 403 18.31 6.34 17.41
N GLU A 404 17.76 7.47 16.99
CA GLU A 404 16.62 8.10 17.62
C GLU A 404 15.34 7.26 17.45
N TYR A 405 15.07 6.81 16.24
CA TYR A 405 13.81 6.12 15.88
C TYR A 405 13.88 4.59 15.92
N ARG A 406 15.06 4.01 16.13
CA ARG A 406 15.26 2.56 16.24
C ARG A 406 14.42 1.88 17.32
N PRO A 407 14.25 2.45 18.54
CA PRO A 407 13.40 1.83 19.55
C PRO A 407 11.95 1.67 19.07
N LEU A 408 11.44 2.62 18.29
CA LEU A 408 10.10 2.59 17.72
C LEU A 408 10.00 1.49 16.65
N LYS A 409 11.00 1.38 15.77
CA LYS A 409 11.05 0.32 14.76
C LYS A 409 11.15 -1.07 15.37
N GLN A 410 11.92 -1.25 16.44
CA GLN A 410 12.02 -2.54 17.14
C GLN A 410 10.70 -3.03 17.74
N ILE A 411 9.77 -2.12 18.06
CA ILE A 411 8.42 -2.50 18.49
C ILE A 411 7.69 -3.21 17.34
N VAL A 412 7.82 -2.70 16.12
CA VAL A 412 7.23 -3.32 14.91
C VAL A 412 7.82 -4.71 14.67
N GLU A 413 9.15 -4.81 14.69
CA GLU A 413 9.85 -6.08 14.45
C GLU A 413 9.48 -7.18 15.48
N ARG A 414 9.05 -6.80 16.68
CA ARG A 414 8.56 -7.73 17.70
C ARG A 414 7.09 -8.14 17.52
N LEU A 415 6.33 -7.39 16.74
CA LEU A 415 4.94 -7.72 16.38
C LEU A 415 4.87 -8.64 15.15
N ASN A 416 5.91 -8.65 14.33
CA ASN A 416 6.10 -9.54 13.19
C ASN A 416 6.74 -10.87 13.63
#